data_84c8b1e50b24fa09a996c65420b63317
#
_entry.id   84c8b1e50b24fa09a996c65420b63317
#
_cell.length_a   1.000
_cell.length_b   1.000
_cell.length_c   1.000
_cell.angle_alpha   90.00
_cell.angle_beta   90.00
_cell.angle_gamma   90.00
#
_symmetry.space_group_name_H-M   'P 1'
#
loop_
_entity.id
_entity.type
_entity.pdbx_description
1 polymer ?
#
loop_
_entity_poly.entity_id
_entity_poly.type
_entity_poly.pdbx_seq_one_letter_code
_entity_poly.pdbx_strand_id
1 'polypeptide(L)'
;MDGTAIQPVLQQPTGAEVIEFGSFRNPEMLLKEAEMVAKTFARRAEQLQLYKTIGTSKHLLIEGWQTLAAMYRVTAGIVDDQYITIGDAHGFEATAEAIFVPTQARISSAKAMCLSDEENWGPRPKYEWKDGANGRREKALIGTSPTPLQQLRSMAQTRACSKVLSNLLKWVARMGGYAGTPAEEMTGNEPGADPQGGASNPTRRTGPAPQQNGGSGVISEAQGKRLWALAHSAGKSKEAVGVVLAGFNFKDTAEITRDKYEAICAEVMRP
;
A
#
# COMPACT_ATOMS: atom_id res chain seq x y z
N MET A 1 -39.98 26.87 41.58
CA MET A 1 -39.61 25.60 40.93
C MET A 1 -38.12 25.71 40.53
N ASP A 2 -37.27 25.29 41.47
CA ASP A 2 -35.80 25.43 41.28
C ASP A 2 -35.27 24.24 40.49
N GLY A 3 -34.92 24.52 39.24
CA GLY A 3 -34.26 23.54 38.35
C GLY A 3 -32.79 23.40 38.71
N THR A 4 -32.44 22.45 39.57
CA THR A 4 -31.06 22.07 39.86
C THR A 4 -30.49 21.35 38.65
N ALA A 5 -29.67 22.08 37.88
CA ALA A 5 -28.88 21.49 36.80
C ALA A 5 -27.85 20.50 37.40
N ILE A 6 -28.03 19.23 37.14
CA ILE A 6 -27.01 18.19 37.48
C ILE A 6 -25.82 18.36 36.55
N GLN A 7 -24.76 18.94 37.06
CA GLN A 7 -23.46 18.93 36.38
C GLN A 7 -22.87 17.52 36.50
N PRO A 8 -22.44 16.91 35.40
CA PRO A 8 -21.73 15.64 35.47
C PRO A 8 -20.37 15.89 36.17
N VAL A 9 -20.22 15.31 37.37
CA VAL A 9 -18.91 15.25 38.04
C VAL A 9 -18.05 14.31 37.22
N LEU A 10 -17.16 14.87 36.41
CA LEU A 10 -16.04 14.13 35.82
C LEU A 10 -15.11 13.71 36.97
N GLN A 11 -15.34 12.53 37.51
CA GLN A 11 -14.36 11.91 38.42
C GLN A 11 -13.09 11.66 37.60
N GLN A 12 -12.03 12.43 37.91
CA GLN A 12 -10.69 12.11 37.44
C GLN A 12 -10.31 10.73 38.00
N PRO A 13 -9.80 9.81 37.18
CA PRO A 13 -9.33 8.52 37.68
C PRO A 13 -8.14 8.77 38.61
N THR A 14 -8.37 8.57 39.90
CA THR A 14 -7.32 8.52 40.92
C THR A 14 -6.45 7.29 40.63
N GLY A 15 -5.20 7.52 40.20
CA GLY A 15 -4.23 6.45 39.99
C GLY A 15 -3.68 6.30 38.58
N ALA A 16 -3.81 7.30 37.71
CA ALA A 16 -3.01 7.34 36.50
C ALA A 16 -1.53 7.50 36.92
N GLU A 17 -0.73 6.43 36.80
CA GLU A 17 0.73 6.57 36.76
C GLU A 17 1.05 7.60 35.66
N VAL A 18 1.47 8.78 36.07
CA VAL A 18 2.03 9.78 35.17
C VAL A 18 3.33 9.17 34.66
N ILE A 19 3.32 8.65 33.46
CA ILE A 19 4.54 8.22 32.79
C ILE A 19 5.29 9.51 32.46
N GLU A 20 6.26 9.87 33.31
CA GLU A 20 7.14 10.98 33.02
C GLU A 20 7.88 10.73 31.71
N PHE A 21 7.90 11.75 30.86
CA PHE A 21 8.68 11.74 29.63
C PHE A 21 10.15 11.55 30.02
N GLY A 22 10.70 10.35 29.69
CA GLY A 22 12.06 9.97 30.09
C GLY A 22 12.16 8.79 31.08
N SER A 23 11.05 8.27 31.61
CA SER A 23 11.06 6.95 32.27
C SER A 23 11.17 5.85 31.23
N PHE A 24 12.39 5.51 30.88
CA PHE A 24 12.67 4.50 29.86
C PHE A 24 12.24 3.13 30.36
N ARG A 25 11.22 2.52 29.74
CA ARG A 25 11.09 1.07 29.75
C ARG A 25 12.36 0.50 29.12
N ASN A 26 12.88 -0.60 29.66
CA ASN A 26 14.03 -1.28 29.07
C ASN A 26 13.75 -1.50 27.56
N PRO A 27 14.57 -0.94 26.64
CA PRO A 27 14.31 -1.04 25.21
C PRO A 27 14.23 -2.46 24.68
N GLU A 28 14.99 -3.39 25.28
CA GLU A 28 14.96 -4.80 24.91
C GLU A 28 13.62 -5.45 25.26
N MET A 29 13.03 -5.11 26.41
CA MET A 29 11.70 -5.59 26.79
C MET A 29 10.64 -5.06 25.85
N LEU A 30 10.71 -3.75 25.50
CA LEU A 30 9.79 -3.14 24.54
C LEU A 30 9.84 -3.84 23.19
N LEU A 31 11.03 -4.12 22.67
CA LEU A 31 11.20 -4.81 21.39
C LEU A 31 10.69 -6.26 21.46
N LYS A 32 10.96 -6.98 22.53
CA LYS A 32 10.45 -8.35 22.71
C LYS A 32 8.92 -8.39 22.77
N GLU A 33 8.30 -7.46 23.50
CA GLU A 33 6.84 -7.33 23.53
C GLU A 33 6.28 -7.03 22.13
N ALA A 34 6.89 -6.09 21.41
CA ALA A 34 6.48 -5.74 20.06
C ALA A 34 6.65 -6.91 19.06
N GLU A 35 7.72 -7.68 19.15
CA GLU A 35 7.92 -8.88 18.33
C GLU A 35 6.85 -9.94 18.60
N MET A 36 6.48 -10.15 19.87
CA MET A 36 5.43 -11.08 20.25
C MET A 36 4.06 -10.65 19.69
N VAL A 37 3.74 -9.36 19.81
CA VAL A 37 2.52 -8.79 19.22
C VAL A 37 2.55 -8.94 17.71
N ALA A 38 3.65 -8.58 17.06
CA ALA A 38 3.80 -8.66 15.60
C ALA A 38 3.62 -10.09 15.08
N LYS A 39 4.21 -11.10 15.73
CA LYS A 39 4.04 -12.52 15.37
C LYS A 39 2.59 -13.00 15.55
N THR A 40 1.95 -12.61 16.64
CA THR A 40 0.56 -12.98 16.94
C THR A 40 -0.38 -12.32 15.94
N PHE A 41 -0.18 -11.02 15.67
CA PHE A 41 -0.91 -10.28 14.69
C PHE A 41 -0.75 -10.87 13.27
N ALA A 42 0.49 -11.13 12.83
CA ALA A 42 0.76 -11.65 11.49
C ALA A 42 -0.01 -12.95 11.21
N ARG A 43 -0.01 -13.90 12.16
CA ARG A 43 -0.79 -15.14 12.05
C ARG A 43 -2.29 -14.86 11.88
N ARG A 44 -2.82 -13.88 12.61
CA ARG A 44 -4.25 -13.53 12.54
C ARG A 44 -4.59 -12.78 11.26
N ALA A 45 -3.73 -11.88 10.83
CA ALA A 45 -3.89 -11.12 9.59
C ALA A 45 -3.90 -12.03 8.35
N GLU A 46 -3.07 -13.08 8.32
CA GLU A 46 -3.12 -14.10 7.27
C GLU A 46 -4.45 -14.88 7.28
N GLN A 47 -4.91 -15.32 8.45
CA GLN A 47 -6.16 -16.07 8.57
C GLN A 47 -7.39 -15.28 8.13
N LEU A 48 -7.42 -13.99 8.44
CA LEU A 48 -8.55 -13.10 8.16
C LEU A 48 -8.38 -12.27 6.88
N GLN A 49 -7.26 -12.43 6.16
CA GLN A 49 -6.95 -11.67 4.93
C GLN A 49 -7.01 -10.15 5.15
N LEU A 50 -6.42 -9.66 6.27
CA LEU A 50 -6.45 -8.24 6.67
C LEU A 50 -5.45 -7.37 5.89
N TYR A 51 -5.01 -7.81 4.73
CA TYR A 51 -4.05 -7.12 3.88
C TYR A 51 -4.36 -7.31 2.39
N LYS A 52 -3.80 -6.43 1.56
CA LYS A 52 -3.77 -6.54 0.11
C LYS A 52 -2.32 -6.65 -0.35
N THR A 53 -2.04 -7.58 -1.25
CA THR A 53 -0.72 -7.68 -1.89
C THR A 53 -0.68 -6.73 -3.08
N ILE A 54 0.27 -5.79 -3.08
CA ILE A 54 0.49 -4.81 -4.14
C ILE A 54 1.98 -4.91 -4.51
N GLY A 55 2.26 -5.28 -5.76
CA GLY A 55 3.62 -5.67 -6.15
C GLY A 55 4.10 -6.88 -5.36
N THR A 56 5.21 -6.73 -4.65
CA THR A 56 5.79 -7.77 -3.78
C THR A 56 5.47 -7.58 -2.30
N SER A 57 4.78 -6.49 -1.94
CA SER A 57 4.55 -6.09 -0.55
C SER A 57 3.12 -6.35 -0.10
N LYS A 58 2.95 -6.68 1.18
CA LYS A 58 1.66 -6.85 1.84
C LYS A 58 1.29 -5.56 2.57
N HIS A 59 0.25 -4.88 2.14
CA HIS A 59 -0.26 -3.64 2.72
C HIS A 59 -1.49 -3.92 3.55
N LEU A 60 -1.48 -3.52 4.82
CA LEU A 60 -2.63 -3.73 5.71
C LEU A 60 -3.81 -2.87 5.26
N LEU A 61 -4.99 -3.48 5.26
CA LEU A 61 -6.29 -2.82 5.16
C LEU A 61 -6.62 -2.12 6.49
N ILE A 62 -7.61 -1.23 6.49
CA ILE A 62 -8.05 -0.53 7.71
C ILE A 62 -8.36 -1.52 8.85
N GLU A 63 -9.00 -2.64 8.57
CA GLU A 63 -9.32 -3.68 9.56
C GLU A 63 -8.06 -4.29 10.17
N GLY A 64 -6.98 -4.41 9.38
CA GLY A 64 -5.67 -4.84 9.86
C GLY A 64 -5.07 -3.82 10.84
N TRP A 65 -5.09 -2.53 10.48
CA TRP A 65 -4.63 -1.46 11.35
C TRP A 65 -5.43 -1.36 12.64
N GLN A 66 -6.77 -1.48 12.56
CA GLN A 66 -7.64 -1.49 13.73
C GLN A 66 -7.38 -2.70 14.64
N THR A 67 -7.17 -3.88 14.06
CA THR A 67 -6.84 -5.09 14.81
C THR A 67 -5.52 -4.96 15.55
N LEU A 68 -4.49 -4.42 14.88
CA LEU A 68 -3.19 -4.16 15.49
C LEU A 68 -3.30 -3.09 16.60
N ALA A 69 -4.05 -2.02 16.35
CA ALA A 69 -4.28 -0.95 17.31
C ALA A 69 -5.01 -1.44 18.57
N ALA A 70 -5.98 -2.33 18.42
CA ALA A 70 -6.70 -2.93 19.55
C ALA A 70 -5.77 -3.68 20.51
N MET A 71 -4.70 -4.33 20.00
CA MET A 71 -3.68 -5.01 20.84
C MET A 71 -2.91 -4.02 21.71
N TYR A 72 -2.82 -2.75 21.28
CA TYR A 72 -2.20 -1.65 22.03
C TYR A 72 -3.22 -0.77 22.75
N ARG A 73 -4.49 -1.21 22.81
CA ARG A 73 -5.59 -0.46 23.45
C ARG A 73 -5.79 0.92 22.83
N VAL A 74 -5.56 1.03 21.51
CA VAL A 74 -5.72 2.25 20.72
C VAL A 74 -6.93 2.08 19.79
N THR A 75 -7.71 3.12 19.64
CA THR A 75 -8.78 3.22 18.64
C THR A 75 -8.58 4.47 17.79
N ALA A 76 -9.15 4.49 16.58
CA ALA A 76 -9.19 5.67 15.74
C ALA A 76 -10.63 6.04 15.42
N GLY A 77 -10.90 7.35 15.35
CA GLY A 77 -12.20 7.88 14.97
C GLY A 77 -12.05 9.16 14.15
N ILE A 78 -13.05 9.43 13.31
CA ILE A 78 -13.15 10.66 12.55
C ILE A 78 -13.65 11.76 13.47
N VAL A 79 -12.96 12.88 13.46
CA VAL A 79 -13.32 14.09 14.25
C VAL A 79 -13.87 15.21 13.38
N ASP A 80 -13.48 15.22 12.09
CA ASP A 80 -13.96 16.19 11.12
C ASP A 80 -13.87 15.63 9.70
N ASP A 81 -14.79 16.02 8.83
CA ASP A 81 -14.70 15.82 7.40
C ASP A 81 -15.34 17.00 6.66
N GLN A 82 -14.74 17.41 5.57
CA GLN A 82 -15.21 18.55 4.77
C GLN A 82 -15.14 18.27 3.28
N TYR A 83 -16.10 18.81 2.56
CA TYR A 83 -16.07 18.82 1.10
C TYR A 83 -15.01 19.81 0.62
N ILE A 84 -14.15 19.38 -0.31
CA ILE A 84 -13.08 20.19 -0.88
C ILE A 84 -13.11 20.17 -2.40
N THR A 85 -12.58 21.23 -3.00
CA THR A 85 -12.36 21.35 -4.45
C THR A 85 -10.94 21.80 -4.70
N ILE A 86 -10.21 21.10 -5.57
CA ILE A 86 -8.83 21.40 -5.95
C ILE A 86 -8.76 21.39 -7.49
N GLY A 87 -8.67 22.59 -8.11
CA GLY A 87 -8.82 22.72 -9.55
C GLY A 87 -10.21 22.24 -9.98
N ASP A 88 -10.26 21.31 -10.93
CA ASP A 88 -11.51 20.70 -11.41
C ASP A 88 -11.93 19.47 -10.61
N ALA A 89 -11.07 18.96 -9.73
CA ALA A 89 -11.36 17.82 -8.88
C ALA A 89 -12.13 18.24 -7.63
N HIS A 90 -13.04 17.38 -7.20
CA HIS A 90 -13.80 17.57 -5.96
C HIS A 90 -13.81 16.29 -5.14
N GLY A 91 -14.04 16.40 -3.84
CA GLY A 91 -14.05 15.25 -2.96
C GLY A 91 -14.15 15.63 -1.49
N PHE A 92 -13.51 14.85 -0.64
CA PHE A 92 -13.53 15.09 0.80
C PHE A 92 -12.12 14.99 1.40
N GLU A 93 -11.87 15.85 2.37
CA GLU A 93 -10.77 15.71 3.33
C GLU A 93 -11.37 15.28 4.67
N ALA A 94 -10.80 14.26 5.29
CA ALA A 94 -11.20 13.80 6.61
C ALA A 94 -10.03 13.89 7.59
N THR A 95 -10.33 14.23 8.85
CA THR A 95 -9.39 14.24 9.97
C THR A 95 -9.75 13.12 10.93
N ALA A 96 -8.78 12.25 11.21
CA ALA A 96 -8.91 11.19 12.20
C ALA A 96 -7.96 11.42 13.38
N GLU A 97 -8.37 10.98 14.56
CA GLU A 97 -7.58 10.95 15.77
C GLU A 97 -7.43 9.54 16.31
N ALA A 98 -6.25 9.22 16.83
CA ALA A 98 -6.01 8.00 17.58
C ALA A 98 -6.06 8.29 19.07
N ILE A 99 -6.85 7.48 19.78
CA ILE A 99 -7.14 7.65 21.21
C ILE A 99 -6.64 6.42 21.95
N PHE A 100 -5.88 6.62 23.00
CA PHE A 100 -5.52 5.56 23.93
C PHE A 100 -6.70 5.31 24.89
N VAL A 101 -7.36 4.18 24.71
CA VAL A 101 -8.64 3.87 25.36
C VAL A 101 -8.61 3.98 26.88
N PRO A 102 -7.53 3.55 27.60
CA PRO A 102 -7.54 3.60 29.07
C PRO A 102 -7.61 5.00 29.67
N THR A 103 -7.01 5.98 29.02
CA THR A 103 -6.94 7.37 29.53
C THR A 103 -7.79 8.34 28.71
N GLN A 104 -8.39 7.88 27.61
CA GLN A 104 -9.08 8.72 26.63
C GLN A 104 -8.18 9.83 26.04
N ALA A 105 -6.86 9.67 26.16
CA ALA A 105 -5.90 10.62 25.63
C ALA A 105 -5.78 10.50 24.11
N ARG A 106 -5.84 11.63 23.42
CA ARG A 106 -5.47 11.73 22.00
C ARG A 106 -3.96 11.62 21.88
N ILE A 107 -3.48 10.62 21.12
CA ILE A 107 -2.06 10.33 20.99
C ILE A 107 -1.51 10.60 19.59
N SER A 108 -2.39 10.77 18.59
CA SER A 108 -2.02 11.09 17.21
C SER A 108 -3.21 11.69 16.46
N SER A 109 -2.93 12.44 15.39
CA SER A 109 -3.94 12.92 14.45
C SER A 109 -3.38 12.85 13.03
N ALA A 110 -4.24 12.63 12.05
CA ALA A 110 -3.87 12.64 10.64
C ALA A 110 -5.04 13.07 9.76
N LYS A 111 -4.68 13.66 8.61
CA LYS A 111 -5.63 14.01 7.56
C LYS A 111 -5.38 13.17 6.30
N ALA A 112 -6.45 12.86 5.61
CA ALA A 112 -6.39 12.25 4.29
C ALA A 112 -7.56 12.73 3.42
N MET A 113 -7.35 12.72 2.11
CA MET A 113 -8.37 13.11 1.14
C MET A 113 -8.67 12.00 0.15
N CYS A 114 -9.82 12.11 -0.51
CA CYS A 114 -10.19 11.33 -1.67
C CYS A 114 -10.89 12.23 -2.68
N LEU A 115 -10.34 12.31 -3.90
CA LEU A 115 -10.77 13.22 -4.95
C LEU A 115 -11.33 12.48 -6.16
N SER A 116 -12.19 13.15 -6.91
CA SER A 116 -12.89 12.62 -8.08
C SER A 116 -11.99 12.42 -9.32
N ASP A 117 -10.74 12.88 -9.32
CA ASP A 117 -9.75 12.70 -10.38
C ASP A 117 -8.75 11.57 -10.12
N GLU A 118 -8.83 10.94 -8.94
CA GLU A 118 -8.00 9.78 -8.65
C GLU A 118 -8.39 8.59 -9.54
N GLU A 119 -7.41 7.80 -9.99
CA GLU A 119 -7.59 6.67 -10.93
C GLU A 119 -8.73 5.72 -10.52
N ASN A 120 -8.83 5.37 -9.24
CA ASN A 120 -9.85 4.46 -8.74
C ASN A 120 -11.18 5.13 -8.36
N TRP A 121 -11.20 6.47 -8.31
CA TRP A 121 -12.34 7.27 -7.83
C TRP A 121 -12.87 8.25 -8.88
N GLY A 122 -12.29 8.24 -10.09
CA GLY A 122 -12.75 8.99 -11.23
C GLY A 122 -14.08 8.49 -11.81
N PRO A 123 -14.55 9.14 -12.88
CA PRO A 123 -15.80 8.75 -13.55
C PRO A 123 -15.73 7.30 -14.03
N ARG A 124 -16.77 6.52 -13.75
CA ARG A 124 -16.85 5.10 -14.12
C ARG A 124 -17.61 4.90 -15.42
N PRO A 125 -17.20 3.97 -16.28
CA PRO A 125 -17.94 3.65 -17.49
C PRO A 125 -19.33 3.11 -17.15
N LYS A 126 -20.36 3.70 -17.76
CA LYS A 126 -21.76 3.29 -17.64
C LYS A 126 -22.13 2.40 -18.82
N TYR A 127 -22.68 1.23 -18.53
CA TYR A 127 -23.06 0.27 -19.55
C TYR A 127 -24.58 0.04 -19.52
N GLU A 128 -25.14 -0.23 -20.69
CA GLU A 128 -26.52 -0.69 -20.85
C GLU A 128 -26.54 -2.00 -21.62
N TRP A 129 -27.47 -2.89 -21.26
CA TRP A 129 -27.66 -4.13 -21.98
C TRP A 129 -28.59 -3.86 -23.17
N LYS A 130 -28.07 -4.05 -24.39
CA LYS A 130 -28.83 -3.94 -25.64
C LYS A 130 -29.00 -5.33 -26.25
N ASP A 131 -30.13 -5.54 -26.94
CA ASP A 131 -30.34 -6.77 -27.69
C ASP A 131 -29.46 -6.71 -28.95
N GLY A 132 -28.50 -7.61 -29.06
CA GLY A 132 -27.62 -7.73 -30.21
C GLY A 132 -28.30 -8.44 -31.38
N ALA A 133 -27.72 -8.35 -32.57
CA ALA A 133 -28.26 -8.89 -33.83
C ALA A 133 -28.53 -10.42 -33.82
N ASN A 134 -27.93 -11.16 -32.88
CA ASN A 134 -28.07 -12.61 -32.75
C ASN A 134 -28.95 -13.04 -31.57
N GLY A 135 -29.82 -12.15 -31.07
CA GLY A 135 -30.69 -12.41 -29.91
C GLY A 135 -29.94 -12.59 -28.59
N ARG A 136 -28.62 -12.29 -28.54
CA ARG A 136 -27.81 -12.24 -27.31
C ARG A 136 -27.73 -10.81 -26.83
N ARG A 137 -27.90 -10.63 -25.51
CA ARG A 137 -27.70 -9.34 -24.88
C ARG A 137 -26.22 -8.95 -24.87
N GLU A 138 -25.92 -7.78 -25.40
CA GLU A 138 -24.58 -7.21 -25.43
C GLU A 138 -24.49 -5.99 -24.52
N LYS A 139 -23.35 -5.84 -23.85
CA LYS A 139 -23.07 -4.74 -22.94
C LYS A 139 -22.51 -3.57 -23.72
N ALA A 140 -23.34 -2.55 -24.01
CA ALA A 140 -22.94 -1.33 -24.74
C ALA A 140 -22.53 -0.23 -23.77
N LEU A 141 -21.39 0.41 -24.03
CA LEU A 141 -20.96 1.60 -23.30
C LEU A 141 -21.85 2.80 -23.70
N ILE A 142 -22.54 3.41 -22.75
CA ILE A 142 -23.43 4.55 -22.97
C ILE A 142 -22.89 5.89 -22.44
N GLY A 143 -21.70 5.88 -21.86
CA GLY A 143 -21.06 7.07 -21.29
C GLY A 143 -20.33 6.81 -19.99
N THR A 144 -20.11 7.86 -19.21
CA THR A 144 -19.50 7.77 -17.88
C THR A 144 -20.46 8.29 -16.82
N SER A 145 -20.32 7.79 -15.59
CA SER A 145 -21.06 8.26 -14.42
C SER A 145 -20.04 8.73 -13.37
N PRO A 146 -20.22 9.91 -12.76
CA PRO A 146 -19.35 10.36 -11.69
C PRO A 146 -19.42 9.40 -10.50
N THR A 147 -18.34 9.29 -9.76
CA THR A 147 -18.33 8.54 -8.50
C THR A 147 -19.25 9.25 -7.49
N PRO A 148 -20.14 8.50 -6.81
CA PRO A 148 -21.03 9.10 -5.80
C PRO A 148 -20.23 9.78 -4.68
N LEU A 149 -20.63 10.99 -4.28
CA LEU A 149 -19.96 11.77 -3.21
C LEU A 149 -19.83 10.99 -1.89
N GLN A 150 -20.81 10.16 -1.56
CA GLN A 150 -20.75 9.30 -0.37
C GLN A 150 -19.57 8.34 -0.41
N GLN A 151 -19.22 7.81 -1.58
CA GLN A 151 -18.07 6.90 -1.72
C GLN A 151 -16.74 7.64 -1.52
N LEU A 152 -16.62 8.85 -2.08
CA LEU A 152 -15.45 9.71 -1.88
C LEU A 152 -15.27 10.06 -0.40
N ARG A 153 -16.38 10.44 0.28
CA ARG A 153 -16.39 10.75 1.70
C ARG A 153 -15.97 9.55 2.54
N SER A 154 -16.57 8.39 2.32
CA SER A 154 -16.23 7.16 3.05
C SER A 154 -14.77 6.77 2.86
N MET A 155 -14.23 6.93 1.65
CA MET A 155 -12.82 6.61 1.39
C MET A 155 -11.87 7.60 2.07
N ALA A 156 -12.16 8.90 2.06
CA ALA A 156 -11.38 9.90 2.78
C ALA A 156 -11.31 9.57 4.28
N GLN A 157 -12.45 9.21 4.88
CA GLN A 157 -12.53 8.78 6.29
C GLN A 157 -11.72 7.51 6.56
N THR A 158 -11.84 6.49 5.70
CA THR A 158 -11.08 5.24 5.82
C THR A 158 -9.59 5.49 5.75
N ARG A 159 -9.13 6.29 4.78
CA ARG A 159 -7.73 6.68 4.64
C ARG A 159 -7.19 7.45 5.85
N ALA A 160 -7.98 8.39 6.38
CA ALA A 160 -7.58 9.14 7.57
C ALA A 160 -7.40 8.24 8.80
N CYS A 161 -8.32 7.28 9.02
CA CYS A 161 -8.20 6.29 10.09
C CYS A 161 -6.99 5.35 9.87
N SER A 162 -6.77 4.84 8.68
CA SER A 162 -5.62 4.00 8.36
C SER A 162 -4.32 4.75 8.57
N LYS A 163 -4.25 6.01 8.14
CA LYS A 163 -3.07 6.87 8.25
C LYS A 163 -2.69 7.18 9.69
N VAL A 164 -3.64 7.56 10.52
CA VAL A 164 -3.37 7.88 11.93
C VAL A 164 -2.88 6.65 12.70
N LEU A 165 -3.42 5.46 12.42
CA LEU A 165 -2.98 4.21 13.04
C LEU A 165 -1.61 3.77 12.50
N SER A 166 -1.39 3.88 11.19
CA SER A 166 -0.09 3.55 10.60
C SER A 166 1.04 4.43 11.12
N ASN A 167 0.80 5.73 11.33
CA ASN A 167 1.79 6.63 11.91
C ASN A 167 2.30 6.15 13.28
N LEU A 168 1.45 5.52 14.07
CA LEU A 168 1.79 4.99 15.40
C LEU A 168 2.42 3.60 15.33
N LEU A 169 1.89 2.71 14.46
CA LEU A 169 2.10 1.27 14.56
C LEU A 169 2.86 0.65 13.39
N LYS A 170 3.27 1.46 12.39
CA LYS A 170 3.99 0.95 11.20
C LYS A 170 5.27 0.19 11.52
N TRP A 171 5.95 0.56 12.61
CA TRP A 171 7.16 -0.14 13.04
C TRP A 171 6.86 -1.58 13.53
N VAL A 172 5.73 -1.80 14.22
CA VAL A 172 5.26 -3.14 14.63
C VAL A 172 4.76 -3.94 13.43
N ALA A 173 4.00 -3.29 12.52
CA ALA A 173 3.53 -3.93 11.29
C ALA A 173 4.71 -4.44 10.44
N ARG A 174 5.80 -3.67 10.34
CA ARG A 174 7.03 -4.09 9.66
C ARG A 174 7.70 -5.31 10.31
N MET A 175 7.72 -5.41 11.64
CA MET A 175 8.19 -6.61 12.34
C MET A 175 7.33 -7.84 12.00
N GLY A 176 6.06 -7.66 11.69
CA GLY A 176 5.13 -8.69 11.22
C GLY A 176 5.24 -9.02 9.72
N GLY A 177 6.12 -8.33 8.97
CA GLY A 177 6.31 -8.55 7.52
C GLY A 177 5.35 -7.76 6.63
N TYR A 178 4.72 -6.70 7.15
CA TYR A 178 3.81 -5.83 6.39
C TYR A 178 4.45 -4.50 6.03
N ALA A 179 4.01 -3.90 4.93
CA ALA A 179 4.41 -2.55 4.55
C ALA A 179 3.89 -1.52 5.57
N GLY A 180 4.62 -0.41 5.73
CA GLY A 180 4.20 0.67 6.63
C GLY A 180 3.12 1.58 6.06
N THR A 181 2.84 1.49 4.75
CA THR A 181 1.80 2.26 4.05
C THR A 181 0.50 1.48 4.02
N PRO A 182 -0.64 2.08 4.41
CA PRO A 182 -1.96 1.47 4.30
C PRO A 182 -2.32 1.10 2.85
N ALA A 183 -3.10 0.03 2.67
CA ALA A 183 -3.55 -0.41 1.35
C ALA A 183 -4.44 0.63 0.64
N GLU A 184 -5.17 1.43 1.40
CA GLU A 184 -6.07 2.47 0.92
C GLU A 184 -5.35 3.69 0.34
N GLU A 185 -4.06 3.88 0.69
CA GLU A 185 -3.22 4.95 0.13
C GLU A 185 -2.51 4.53 -1.16
N MET A 186 -2.58 3.24 -1.53
CA MET A 186 -1.91 2.71 -2.72
C MET A 186 -2.82 2.77 -3.95
N THR A 187 -2.35 3.38 -5.02
CA THR A 187 -3.10 3.51 -6.28
C THR A 187 -3.06 2.25 -7.15
N GLY A 188 -2.22 1.28 -6.80
CA GLY A 188 -2.07 0.02 -7.55
C GLY A 188 -1.12 0.11 -8.76
N ASN A 189 -0.80 1.31 -9.22
CA ASN A 189 0.16 1.58 -10.32
C ASN A 189 1.49 2.13 -9.82
N GLU A 190 1.73 2.17 -8.53
CA GLU A 190 3.01 2.61 -7.97
C GLU A 190 4.12 1.66 -8.46
N PRO A 191 5.18 2.19 -9.14
CA PRO A 191 6.33 1.37 -9.49
C PRO A 191 6.98 0.89 -8.20
N GLY A 192 6.77 -0.40 -7.89
CA GLY A 192 7.45 -1.13 -6.83
C GLY A 192 7.66 -0.32 -5.55
N ALA A 193 6.70 -0.34 -4.62
CA ALA A 193 7.01 0.03 -3.25
C ALA A 193 8.21 -0.81 -2.82
N ASP A 194 9.34 -0.13 -2.59
CA ASP A 194 10.65 -0.71 -2.28
C ASP A 194 10.50 -1.86 -1.27
N PRO A 195 11.01 -3.08 -1.57
CA PRO A 195 11.00 -4.17 -0.60
C PRO A 195 11.92 -3.90 0.60
N GLN A 196 12.60 -2.75 0.63
CA GLN A 196 13.57 -2.38 1.65
C GLN A 196 13.34 -0.96 2.17
N GLY A 197 12.25 -0.76 2.90
CA GLY A 197 12.17 0.38 3.81
C GLY A 197 13.05 0.17 5.06
N GLY A 198 14.29 -0.19 4.86
CA GLY A 198 15.35 -0.09 5.84
C GLY A 198 15.87 1.34 5.85
N ALA A 199 15.99 1.95 7.03
CA ALA A 199 16.58 3.25 7.24
C ALA A 199 17.89 3.40 6.45
N SER A 200 17.87 4.15 5.36
CA SER A 200 19.07 4.55 4.64
C SER A 200 19.74 5.69 5.40
N ASN A 201 20.62 5.32 6.30
CA ASN A 201 21.69 6.18 6.72
C ASN A 201 22.63 6.38 5.50
N PRO A 202 22.98 7.60 5.07
CA PRO A 202 23.88 7.79 3.93
C PRO A 202 25.33 7.53 4.35
N THR A 203 25.71 6.27 4.44
CA THR A 203 27.12 5.90 4.49
C THR A 203 27.49 5.31 3.14
N ARG A 204 28.21 6.14 2.39
CA ARG A 204 29.00 5.80 1.20
C ARG A 204 29.75 4.50 1.45
N ARG A 205 29.26 3.39 0.89
CA ARG A 205 30.02 2.13 0.81
C ARG A 205 30.49 1.92 -0.61
N THR A 206 31.77 2.18 -0.81
CA THR A 206 32.60 1.53 -1.82
C THR A 206 32.77 0.09 -1.35
N GLY A 207 32.13 -0.86 -1.98
CA GLY A 207 32.29 -2.29 -1.77
C GLY A 207 32.03 -3.05 -3.07
N PRO A 208 32.69 -4.18 -3.29
CA PRO A 208 32.77 -4.84 -4.60
C PRO A 208 31.42 -5.41 -5.04
N ALA A 209 31.29 -5.56 -6.37
CA ALA A 209 30.10 -6.05 -7.07
C ALA A 209 29.51 -7.34 -6.48
N PRO A 210 28.15 -7.52 -6.48
CA PRO A 210 27.55 -8.75 -6.02
C PRO A 210 27.92 -9.92 -6.92
N GLN A 211 28.44 -10.97 -6.30
CA GLN A 211 28.69 -12.25 -6.95
C GLN A 211 27.40 -12.83 -7.49
N GLN A 212 27.45 -13.19 -8.76
CA GLN A 212 26.43 -13.95 -9.47
C GLN A 212 26.25 -15.32 -8.81
N ASN A 213 25.10 -15.55 -8.17
CA ASN A 213 24.68 -16.92 -7.90
C ASN A 213 24.14 -17.51 -9.20
N GLY A 214 24.96 -18.34 -9.83
CA GLY A 214 24.61 -19.15 -10.98
C GLY A 214 23.53 -20.17 -10.61
N GLY A 215 22.31 -19.92 -11.05
CA GLY A 215 21.21 -20.87 -11.06
C GLY A 215 20.77 -21.08 -12.51
N SER A 216 20.92 -22.31 -13.01
CA SER A 216 20.48 -22.74 -14.35
C SER A 216 18.96 -22.76 -14.46
N GLY A 217 18.35 -21.60 -14.69
CA GLY A 217 16.92 -21.45 -14.94
C GLY A 217 16.67 -20.46 -16.08
N VAL A 218 15.54 -20.63 -16.78
CA VAL A 218 15.09 -19.68 -17.82
C VAL A 218 14.75 -18.31 -17.22
N ILE A 219 14.76 -17.28 -18.06
CA ILE A 219 14.38 -15.92 -17.66
C ILE A 219 12.92 -15.83 -17.23
N SER A 220 12.60 -14.86 -16.39
CA SER A 220 11.23 -14.54 -16.00
C SER A 220 10.47 -13.82 -17.13
N GLU A 221 9.15 -13.86 -17.10
CA GLU A 221 8.30 -13.10 -18.03
C GLU A 221 8.62 -11.60 -18.02
N ALA A 222 8.94 -11.02 -16.86
CA ALA A 222 9.37 -9.63 -16.72
C ALA A 222 10.68 -9.33 -17.48
N GLN A 223 11.65 -10.25 -17.43
CA GLN A 223 12.90 -10.15 -18.19
C GLN A 223 12.64 -10.26 -19.71
N GLY A 224 11.72 -11.14 -20.12
CA GLY A 224 11.29 -11.22 -21.51
C GLY A 224 10.66 -9.91 -22.01
N LYS A 225 9.75 -9.31 -21.24
CA LYS A 225 9.17 -7.99 -21.55
C LYS A 225 10.22 -6.88 -21.63
N ARG A 226 11.21 -6.87 -20.72
CA ARG A 226 12.33 -5.92 -20.77
C ARG A 226 13.15 -6.07 -22.04
N LEU A 227 13.47 -7.30 -22.48
CA LEU A 227 14.20 -7.54 -23.72
C LEU A 227 13.47 -6.95 -24.93
N TRP A 228 12.15 -7.16 -25.02
CA TRP A 228 11.34 -6.58 -26.09
C TRP A 228 11.29 -5.05 -26.04
N ALA A 229 11.22 -4.46 -24.86
CA ALA A 229 11.27 -2.99 -24.70
C ALA A 229 12.63 -2.42 -25.18
N LEU A 230 13.74 -3.09 -24.86
CA LEU A 230 15.09 -2.72 -25.35
C LEU A 230 15.18 -2.84 -26.87
N ALA A 231 14.68 -3.93 -27.45
CA ALA A 231 14.63 -4.13 -28.90
C ALA A 231 13.84 -3.03 -29.62
N HIS A 232 12.70 -2.68 -29.06
CA HIS A 232 11.85 -1.61 -29.61
C HIS A 232 12.54 -0.24 -29.51
N SER A 233 13.22 0.07 -28.40
CA SER A 233 13.98 1.32 -28.24
C SER A 233 15.18 1.40 -29.19
N ALA A 234 15.78 0.25 -29.55
CA ALA A 234 16.85 0.14 -30.53
C ALA A 234 16.36 0.07 -31.99
N GLY A 235 15.04 0.20 -32.22
CA GLY A 235 14.45 0.13 -33.57
C GLY A 235 14.55 -1.25 -34.23
N LYS A 236 14.80 -2.32 -33.48
CA LYS A 236 14.94 -3.68 -34.03
C LYS A 236 13.58 -4.31 -34.25
N SER A 237 13.40 -4.94 -35.41
CA SER A 237 12.18 -5.72 -35.72
C SER A 237 12.19 -7.08 -34.99
N LYS A 238 11.04 -7.75 -34.96
CA LYS A 238 10.91 -9.07 -34.36
C LYS A 238 11.85 -10.09 -35.01
N GLU A 239 12.00 -10.00 -36.32
CA GLU A 239 12.90 -10.85 -37.11
C GLU A 239 14.36 -10.62 -36.73
N ALA A 240 14.77 -9.36 -36.53
CA ALA A 240 16.13 -9.01 -36.10
C ALA A 240 16.45 -9.56 -34.71
N VAL A 241 15.50 -9.49 -33.78
CA VAL A 241 15.64 -10.12 -32.45
C VAL A 241 15.74 -11.64 -32.58
N GLY A 242 14.96 -12.27 -33.48
CA GLY A 242 15.05 -13.69 -33.76
C GLY A 242 16.42 -14.14 -34.26
N VAL A 243 17.08 -13.34 -35.11
CA VAL A 243 18.46 -13.59 -35.57
C VAL A 243 19.46 -13.54 -34.41
N VAL A 244 19.32 -12.56 -33.53
CA VAL A 244 20.17 -12.47 -32.33
C VAL A 244 19.98 -13.69 -31.42
N LEU A 245 18.73 -14.10 -31.16
CA LEU A 245 18.44 -15.29 -30.36
C LEU A 245 19.02 -16.57 -30.96
N ALA A 246 18.91 -16.74 -32.30
CA ALA A 246 19.49 -17.87 -33.00
C ALA A 246 21.01 -17.93 -32.87
N GLY A 247 21.70 -16.78 -32.82
CA GLY A 247 23.14 -16.69 -32.55
C GLY A 247 23.54 -17.22 -31.17
N PHE A 248 22.60 -17.22 -30.20
CA PHE A 248 22.79 -17.80 -28.86
C PHE A 248 22.17 -19.18 -28.68
N ASN A 249 21.72 -19.83 -29.79
CA ASN A 249 21.05 -21.14 -29.83
C ASN A 249 19.68 -21.19 -29.14
N PHE A 250 18.94 -20.07 -29.11
CA PHE A 250 17.57 -20.01 -28.62
C PHE A 250 16.60 -19.79 -29.78
N LYS A 251 15.46 -20.48 -29.72
CA LYS A 251 14.37 -20.33 -30.71
C LYS A 251 13.33 -19.30 -30.28
N ASP A 252 13.13 -19.14 -28.96
CA ASP A 252 12.16 -18.22 -28.40
C ASP A 252 12.73 -17.54 -27.14
N THR A 253 12.15 -16.40 -26.79
CA THR A 253 12.48 -15.66 -25.57
C THR A 253 12.22 -16.44 -24.29
N ALA A 254 11.26 -17.39 -24.31
CA ALA A 254 10.97 -18.28 -23.19
C ALA A 254 12.08 -19.29 -22.87
N GLU A 255 12.97 -19.56 -23.82
CA GLU A 255 14.07 -20.53 -23.68
C GLU A 255 15.36 -19.89 -23.15
N ILE A 256 15.43 -18.56 -23.10
CA ILE A 256 16.64 -17.83 -22.69
C ILE A 256 17.00 -18.18 -21.25
N THR A 257 18.23 -18.65 -21.06
CA THR A 257 18.77 -18.89 -19.73
C THR A 257 19.30 -17.61 -19.09
N ARG A 258 19.24 -17.52 -17.76
CA ARG A 258 19.62 -16.31 -17.01
C ARG A 258 21.07 -15.90 -17.20
N ASP A 259 21.96 -16.87 -17.41
CA ASP A 259 23.38 -16.63 -17.65
C ASP A 259 23.65 -15.96 -19.01
N LYS A 260 22.80 -16.17 -20.03
CA LYS A 260 22.91 -15.57 -21.36
C LYS A 260 22.10 -14.29 -21.55
N TYR A 261 21.20 -13.99 -20.62
CA TYR A 261 20.24 -12.89 -20.77
C TYR A 261 20.91 -11.52 -20.98
N GLU A 262 21.89 -11.15 -20.16
CA GLU A 262 22.56 -9.84 -20.28
C GLU A 262 23.40 -9.73 -21.56
N ALA A 263 24.01 -10.82 -22.02
CA ALA A 263 24.74 -10.85 -23.29
C ALA A 263 23.80 -10.66 -24.50
N ILE A 264 22.61 -11.26 -24.45
CA ILE A 264 21.57 -11.08 -25.47
C ILE A 264 21.04 -9.64 -25.46
N CYS A 265 20.78 -9.05 -24.28
CA CYS A 265 20.37 -7.65 -24.16
C CYS A 265 21.41 -6.70 -24.76
N ALA A 266 22.70 -6.94 -24.50
CA ALA A 266 23.80 -6.14 -25.06
C ALA A 266 23.86 -6.24 -26.59
N GLU A 267 23.67 -7.44 -27.15
CA GLU A 267 23.68 -7.67 -28.60
C GLU A 267 22.47 -7.04 -29.30
N VAL A 268 21.30 -7.08 -28.67
CA VAL A 268 20.08 -6.41 -29.18
C VAL A 268 20.26 -4.88 -29.22
N MET A 269 21.01 -4.30 -28.28
CA MET A 269 21.28 -2.86 -28.23
C MET A 269 22.39 -2.39 -29.15
N ARG A 270 23.15 -3.32 -29.81
CA ARG A 270 24.15 -2.91 -30.79
C ARG A 270 23.51 -2.24 -31.99
N PRO A 271 24.08 -1.12 -32.47
CA PRO A 271 23.59 -0.38 -33.62
C PRO A 271 23.55 -1.20 -34.92
#